data_2ce2d577fc4ffcba23305243faf09770
#
_entry.id   2ce2d577fc4ffcba23305243faf09770
#
_cell.length_a   1.000
_cell.length_b   1.000
_cell.length_c   1.000
_cell.angle_alpha   90.00
_cell.angle_beta   90.00
_cell.angle_gamma   90.00
#
_symmetry.space_group_name_H-M   'P 1'
#
loop_
_entity.id
_entity.type
_entity.pdbx_description
1 polymer ?
#
loop_
_entity_poly.entity_id
_entity_poly.type
_entity_poly.pdbx_seq_one_letter_code
_entity_poly.pdbx_strand_id
1 'polypeptide(L)'
;MKYLVKIFVVTFFILISTYAFAEQKIVYIDMKYVLNNSKAGKGAQDYLTKSFKENQKKFSNQQEELKKEEADLLGKKNVLSKEDYTKKADALRKKVIDYQSARRAAVDKIAKQRKEAREDLLNQINPILESYSKENNITLILDKKNLIMGDSDLDITNTIIEKLNTKLPSLKIN
;
A
#
# COMPACT_ATOMS: atom_id res chain seq x y z
N MET A 1 69.06 -17.09 20.76
CA MET A 1 68.42 -16.30 19.70
C MET A 1 67.38 -17.10 18.90
N LYS A 2 67.64 -18.31 18.39
CA LYS A 2 66.68 -19.09 17.58
C LYS A 2 65.33 -19.42 18.30
N TYR A 3 65.33 -19.64 19.59
CA TYR A 3 64.11 -19.93 20.37
C TYR A 3 63.30 -18.68 20.67
N LEU A 4 63.90 -17.54 20.90
CA LEU A 4 63.29 -16.27 21.11
C LEU A 4 62.50 -15.83 19.85
N VAL A 5 63.01 -16.02 18.67
CA VAL A 5 62.37 -15.74 17.39
C VAL A 5 61.17 -16.66 17.17
N LYS A 6 61.26 -17.94 17.51
CA LYS A 6 60.17 -18.91 17.42
C LYS A 6 59.01 -18.55 18.36
N ILE A 7 59.35 -18.17 19.60
CA ILE A 7 58.31 -17.73 20.57
C ILE A 7 57.64 -16.44 20.09
N PHE A 8 58.39 -15.49 19.54
CA PHE A 8 57.84 -14.24 19.02
C PHE A 8 56.90 -14.46 17.81
N VAL A 9 57.26 -15.37 16.91
CA VAL A 9 56.39 -15.73 15.76
C VAL A 9 55.11 -16.43 16.21
N VAL A 10 55.19 -17.34 17.19
CA VAL A 10 54.01 -18.03 17.72
C VAL A 10 53.09 -17.07 18.48
N THR A 11 53.66 -16.16 19.32
CA THR A 11 52.84 -15.12 20.00
C THR A 11 52.23 -14.13 19.01
N PHE A 12 52.93 -13.77 17.96
CA PHE A 12 52.41 -12.90 16.90
C PHE A 12 51.25 -13.56 16.15
N PHE A 13 51.33 -14.87 15.85
CA PHE A 13 50.19 -15.61 15.23
C PHE A 13 49.00 -15.78 16.16
N ILE A 14 49.18 -15.89 17.47
CA ILE A 14 48.08 -15.98 18.43
C ILE A 14 47.37 -14.62 18.59
N LEU A 15 48.09 -13.52 18.46
CA LEU A 15 47.52 -12.16 18.53
C LEU A 15 46.67 -11.78 17.29
N ILE A 16 46.89 -12.46 16.16
CA ILE A 16 46.10 -12.22 14.92
C ILE A 16 44.76 -12.99 14.95
N SER A 17 44.60 -13.96 15.84
CA SER A 17 43.37 -14.73 16.00
C SER A 17 42.31 -13.96 16.82
N THR A 18 42.19 -12.64 16.68
CA THR A 18 41.02 -11.92 17.10
C THR A 18 39.89 -12.37 16.18
N TYR A 19 39.08 -13.30 16.66
CA TYR A 19 37.79 -13.61 16.01
C TYR A 19 37.04 -12.32 15.87
N ALA A 20 37.02 -11.79 14.67
CA ALA A 20 36.06 -10.74 14.32
C ALA A 20 34.69 -11.40 14.37
N PHE A 21 34.03 -11.40 15.54
CA PHE A 21 32.61 -11.59 15.62
C PHE A 21 32.03 -10.44 14.82
N ALA A 22 31.59 -10.71 13.61
CA ALA A 22 30.78 -9.76 12.87
C ALA A 22 29.57 -9.49 13.74
N GLU A 23 29.53 -8.31 14.34
CA GLU A 23 28.40 -7.86 15.16
C GLU A 23 27.16 -7.89 14.29
N GLN A 24 26.23 -8.79 14.62
CA GLN A 24 25.00 -8.93 13.85
C GLN A 24 24.15 -7.70 14.12
N LYS A 25 24.14 -6.79 13.17
CA LYS A 25 23.32 -5.58 13.25
C LYS A 25 21.88 -5.91 12.85
N ILE A 26 21.00 -5.92 13.83
CA ILE A 26 19.55 -6.14 13.64
C ILE A 26 18.87 -4.79 13.81
N VAL A 27 18.00 -4.44 12.87
CA VAL A 27 17.20 -3.21 12.89
C VAL A 27 15.72 -3.55 12.64
N TYR A 28 14.84 -2.59 12.84
CA TYR A 28 13.44 -2.79 12.52
C TYR A 28 12.84 -1.59 11.75
N ILE A 29 11.72 -1.88 11.07
CA ILE A 29 11.01 -0.91 10.25
C ILE A 29 9.50 -1.07 10.46
N ASP A 30 8.76 0.04 10.57
CA ASP A 30 7.30 0.05 10.46
C ASP A 30 6.91 0.15 8.96
N MET A 31 6.78 -1.01 8.32
CA MET A 31 6.43 -1.06 6.91
C MET A 31 5.07 -0.42 6.62
N LYS A 32 4.10 -0.58 7.53
CA LYS A 32 2.79 0.06 7.40
C LYS A 32 2.91 1.57 7.45
N TYR A 33 3.74 2.09 8.34
CA TYR A 33 3.98 3.53 8.46
C TYR A 33 4.69 4.08 7.22
N VAL A 34 5.70 3.38 6.67
CA VAL A 34 6.38 3.75 5.41
C VAL A 34 5.39 3.85 4.26
N LEU A 35 4.57 2.80 4.06
CA LEU A 35 3.57 2.76 2.99
C LEU A 35 2.54 3.89 3.08
N ASN A 36 2.17 4.29 4.30
CA ASN A 36 1.12 5.28 4.52
C ASN A 36 1.66 6.72 4.59
N ASN A 37 2.92 6.92 4.99
CA ASN A 37 3.46 8.25 5.28
C ASN A 37 4.52 8.75 4.30
N SER A 38 5.00 7.91 3.39
CA SER A 38 5.79 8.39 2.25
C SER A 38 4.98 9.32 1.37
N LYS A 39 5.63 10.22 0.62
CA LYS A 39 4.96 11.15 -0.32
C LYS A 39 4.11 10.38 -1.34
N ALA A 40 4.65 9.33 -1.92
CA ALA A 40 3.95 8.49 -2.88
C ALA A 40 2.77 7.75 -2.23
N GLY A 41 2.94 7.22 -1.00
CA GLY A 41 1.89 6.53 -0.27
C GLY A 41 0.72 7.43 0.13
N LYS A 42 1.02 8.63 0.66
CA LYS A 42 -0.01 9.66 0.95
C LYS A 42 -0.75 10.05 -0.32
N GLY A 43 -0.05 10.38 -1.40
CA GLY A 43 -0.67 10.74 -2.67
C GLY A 43 -1.58 9.64 -3.21
N ALA A 44 -1.19 8.37 -3.08
CA ALA A 44 -2.02 7.23 -3.45
C ALA A 44 -3.30 7.15 -2.61
N GLN A 45 -3.18 7.31 -1.29
CA GLN A 45 -4.34 7.30 -0.38
C GLN A 45 -5.31 8.45 -0.65
N ASP A 46 -4.77 9.66 -0.88
CA ASP A 46 -5.58 10.85 -1.17
C ASP A 46 -6.38 10.65 -2.46
N TYR A 47 -5.72 10.15 -3.52
CA TYR A 47 -6.37 9.82 -4.78
C TYR A 47 -7.50 8.78 -4.61
N LEU A 48 -7.21 7.67 -3.94
CA LEU A 48 -8.20 6.59 -3.71
C LEU A 48 -9.37 7.07 -2.85
N THR A 49 -9.09 7.89 -1.83
CA THR A 49 -10.13 8.47 -0.97
C THR A 49 -11.02 9.44 -1.75
N LYS A 50 -10.43 10.28 -2.60
CA LYS A 50 -11.16 11.19 -3.49
C LYS A 50 -12.04 10.40 -4.46
N SER A 51 -11.48 9.42 -5.16
CA SER A 51 -12.20 8.55 -6.09
C SER A 51 -13.37 7.81 -5.41
N PHE A 52 -13.17 7.33 -4.19
CA PHE A 52 -14.23 6.69 -3.42
C PHE A 52 -15.39 7.67 -3.11
N LYS A 53 -15.06 8.87 -2.62
CA LYS A 53 -16.07 9.91 -2.31
C LYS A 53 -16.85 10.35 -3.55
N GLU A 54 -16.16 10.54 -4.67
CA GLU A 54 -16.78 10.90 -5.95
C GLU A 54 -17.74 9.81 -6.44
N ASN A 55 -17.32 8.55 -6.39
CA ASN A 55 -18.17 7.42 -6.74
C ASN A 55 -19.36 7.30 -5.79
N GLN A 56 -19.16 7.47 -4.48
CA GLN A 56 -20.25 7.47 -3.50
C GLN A 56 -21.31 8.52 -3.82
N LYS A 57 -20.88 9.75 -4.08
CA LYS A 57 -21.80 10.86 -4.46
C LYS A 57 -22.54 10.55 -5.76
N LYS A 58 -21.81 10.10 -6.79
CA LYS A 58 -22.38 9.72 -8.09
C LYS A 58 -23.48 8.68 -7.94
N PHE A 59 -23.17 7.59 -7.24
CA PHE A 59 -24.12 6.48 -7.08
C PHE A 59 -25.27 6.82 -6.13
N SER A 60 -25.07 7.70 -5.14
CA SER A 60 -26.17 8.22 -4.31
C SER A 60 -27.17 9.02 -5.17
N ASN A 61 -26.67 9.93 -5.99
CA ASN A 61 -27.53 10.73 -6.87
C ASN A 61 -28.30 9.84 -7.88
N GLN A 62 -27.61 8.89 -8.51
CA GLN A 62 -28.25 7.94 -9.44
C GLN A 62 -29.34 7.09 -8.75
N GLN A 63 -29.10 6.70 -7.50
CA GLN A 63 -30.10 5.96 -6.73
C GLN A 63 -31.33 6.79 -6.45
N GLU A 64 -31.18 8.07 -6.13
CA GLU A 64 -32.29 8.98 -5.91
C GLU A 64 -33.08 9.23 -7.20
N GLU A 65 -32.40 9.38 -8.34
CA GLU A 65 -33.03 9.51 -9.65
C GLU A 65 -33.84 8.26 -10.01
N LEU A 66 -33.29 7.07 -9.81
CA LEU A 66 -34.02 5.82 -10.06
C LEU A 66 -35.24 5.67 -9.15
N LYS A 67 -35.17 6.07 -7.88
CA LYS A 67 -36.33 6.08 -6.98
C LYS A 67 -37.40 7.05 -7.43
N LYS A 68 -37.05 8.24 -7.93
CA LYS A 68 -38.01 9.21 -8.47
C LYS A 68 -38.68 8.68 -9.75
N GLU A 69 -37.87 8.06 -10.66
CA GLU A 69 -38.45 7.44 -11.87
C GLU A 69 -39.40 6.30 -11.53
N GLU A 70 -39.08 5.49 -10.50
CA GLU A 70 -39.94 4.40 -10.03
C GLU A 70 -41.26 4.94 -9.48
N ALA A 71 -41.21 5.97 -8.62
CA ALA A 71 -42.39 6.60 -8.04
C ALA A 71 -43.30 7.26 -9.12
N ASP A 72 -42.67 7.93 -10.09
CA ASP A 72 -43.40 8.53 -11.22
C ASP A 72 -44.07 7.46 -12.09
N LEU A 73 -43.37 6.37 -12.37
CA LEU A 73 -43.95 5.26 -13.14
C LEU A 73 -45.12 4.60 -12.40
N LEU A 74 -45.01 4.38 -11.09
CA LEU A 74 -46.08 3.85 -10.26
C LEU A 74 -47.30 4.79 -10.24
N GLY A 75 -47.09 6.09 -10.13
CA GLY A 75 -48.19 7.09 -10.19
C GLY A 75 -48.91 7.10 -11.54
N LYS A 76 -48.24 6.70 -12.62
CA LYS A 76 -48.83 6.65 -13.98
C LYS A 76 -49.45 5.30 -14.34
N LYS A 77 -49.48 4.32 -13.42
CA LYS A 77 -49.96 2.96 -13.69
C LYS A 77 -51.37 2.90 -14.26
N ASN A 78 -52.28 3.78 -13.78
CA ASN A 78 -53.69 3.80 -14.20
C ASN A 78 -53.93 4.74 -15.40
N VAL A 79 -52.91 5.49 -15.83
CA VAL A 79 -53.05 6.50 -16.92
C VAL A 79 -52.40 5.98 -18.22
N LEU A 80 -51.38 5.16 -18.12
CA LEU A 80 -50.66 4.59 -19.25
C LEU A 80 -51.40 3.36 -19.79
N SER A 81 -51.22 3.11 -21.10
CA SER A 81 -51.58 1.81 -21.67
C SER A 81 -50.75 0.69 -21.02
N LYS A 82 -51.30 -0.52 -20.99
CA LYS A 82 -50.57 -1.69 -20.46
C LYS A 82 -49.25 -1.90 -21.17
N GLU A 83 -49.18 -1.67 -22.46
CA GLU A 83 -48.01 -1.82 -23.29
C GLU A 83 -46.95 -0.76 -22.95
N ASP A 84 -47.34 0.51 -22.85
CA ASP A 84 -46.44 1.60 -22.51
C ASP A 84 -45.89 1.48 -21.08
N TYR A 85 -46.76 1.07 -20.13
CA TYR A 85 -46.31 0.81 -18.75
C TYR A 85 -45.26 -0.30 -18.71
N THR A 86 -45.50 -1.40 -19.43
CA THR A 86 -44.54 -2.52 -19.50
C THR A 86 -43.22 -2.08 -20.10
N LYS A 87 -43.21 -1.36 -21.22
CA LYS A 87 -42.00 -0.82 -21.85
C LYS A 87 -41.18 0.06 -20.89
N LYS A 88 -41.86 0.97 -20.16
CA LYS A 88 -41.21 1.84 -19.18
C LYS A 88 -40.68 1.07 -17.98
N ALA A 89 -41.43 0.09 -17.49
CA ALA A 89 -40.98 -0.78 -16.39
C ALA A 89 -39.72 -1.61 -16.76
N ASP A 90 -39.69 -2.14 -17.97
CA ASP A 90 -38.53 -2.89 -18.46
C ASP A 90 -37.30 -1.98 -18.66
N ALA A 91 -37.53 -0.76 -19.18
CA ALA A 91 -36.45 0.22 -19.30
C ALA A 91 -35.89 0.64 -17.91
N LEU A 92 -36.76 0.86 -16.93
CA LEU A 92 -36.33 1.16 -15.55
C LEU A 92 -35.58 -0.01 -14.91
N ARG A 93 -36.08 -1.24 -15.09
CA ARG A 93 -35.39 -2.46 -14.61
C ARG A 93 -33.99 -2.57 -15.19
N LYS A 94 -33.82 -2.28 -16.47
CA LYS A 94 -32.49 -2.27 -17.11
C LYS A 94 -31.58 -1.22 -16.48
N LYS A 95 -32.08 0.01 -16.25
CA LYS A 95 -31.31 1.08 -15.58
C LYS A 95 -30.85 0.65 -14.18
N VAL A 96 -31.71 -0.02 -13.40
CA VAL A 96 -31.37 -0.55 -12.07
C VAL A 96 -30.26 -1.60 -12.14
N ILE A 97 -30.34 -2.51 -13.10
CA ILE A 97 -29.29 -3.53 -13.33
C ILE A 97 -27.97 -2.86 -13.71
N ASP A 98 -28.00 -1.92 -14.64
CA ASP A 98 -26.82 -1.18 -15.09
C ASP A 98 -26.18 -0.39 -13.93
N TYR A 99 -27.02 0.28 -13.11
CA TYR A 99 -26.57 0.96 -11.89
C TYR A 99 -25.88 0.02 -10.91
N GLN A 100 -26.46 -1.14 -10.61
CA GLN A 100 -25.88 -2.11 -9.68
C GLN A 100 -24.54 -2.65 -10.20
N SER A 101 -24.47 -2.96 -11.49
CA SER A 101 -23.26 -3.42 -12.16
C SER A 101 -22.16 -2.36 -12.12
N ALA A 102 -22.48 -1.12 -12.50
CA ALA A 102 -21.53 -0.02 -12.50
C ALA A 102 -21.01 0.31 -11.08
N ARG A 103 -21.90 0.26 -10.07
CA ARG A 103 -21.51 0.47 -8.67
C ARG A 103 -20.54 -0.60 -8.19
N ARG A 104 -20.81 -1.88 -8.50
CA ARG A 104 -19.90 -2.99 -8.17
C ARG A 104 -18.55 -2.82 -8.85
N ALA A 105 -18.56 -2.58 -10.15
CA ALA A 105 -17.31 -2.37 -10.92
C ALA A 105 -16.47 -1.20 -10.38
N ALA A 106 -17.10 -0.12 -9.91
CA ALA A 106 -16.39 1.02 -9.31
C ALA A 106 -15.72 0.65 -7.97
N VAL A 107 -16.37 -0.16 -7.14
CA VAL A 107 -15.79 -0.66 -5.88
C VAL A 107 -14.60 -1.59 -6.17
N ASP A 108 -14.78 -2.53 -7.10
CA ASP A 108 -13.74 -3.48 -7.49
C ASP A 108 -12.54 -2.75 -8.11
N LYS A 109 -12.78 -1.71 -8.92
CA LYS A 109 -11.70 -0.88 -9.48
C LYS A 109 -10.86 -0.24 -8.37
N ILE A 110 -11.49 0.39 -7.36
CA ILE A 110 -10.77 1.02 -6.24
C ILE A 110 -9.98 -0.02 -5.44
N ALA A 111 -10.55 -1.21 -5.19
CA ALA A 111 -9.87 -2.29 -4.50
C ALA A 111 -8.63 -2.77 -5.27
N LYS A 112 -8.75 -2.92 -6.59
CA LYS A 112 -7.64 -3.27 -7.48
C LYS A 112 -6.56 -2.20 -7.48
N GLN A 113 -6.92 -0.94 -7.66
CA GLN A 113 -5.98 0.19 -7.63
C GLN A 113 -5.21 0.29 -6.29
N ARG A 114 -5.89 0.03 -5.16
CA ARG A 114 -5.24 -0.01 -3.84
C ARG A 114 -4.20 -1.13 -3.74
N LYS A 115 -4.53 -2.30 -4.26
CA LYS A 115 -3.61 -3.45 -4.28
C LYS A 115 -2.39 -3.14 -5.14
N GLU A 116 -2.60 -2.66 -6.37
CA GLU A 116 -1.53 -2.30 -7.31
C GLU A 116 -0.62 -1.21 -6.74
N ALA A 117 -1.19 -0.13 -6.20
CA ALA A 117 -0.41 0.93 -5.56
C ALA A 117 0.46 0.42 -4.40
N ARG A 118 -0.05 -0.53 -3.60
CA ARG A 118 0.73 -1.15 -2.53
C ARG A 118 1.88 -2.00 -3.08
N GLU A 119 1.62 -2.80 -4.10
CA GLU A 119 2.63 -3.65 -4.74
C GLU A 119 3.73 -2.79 -5.37
N ASP A 120 3.37 -1.73 -6.08
CA ASP A 120 4.32 -0.79 -6.68
C ASP A 120 5.20 -0.12 -5.63
N LEU A 121 4.62 0.33 -4.51
CA LEU A 121 5.38 0.90 -3.39
C LEU A 121 6.37 -0.12 -2.82
N LEU A 122 5.94 -1.36 -2.57
CA LEU A 122 6.82 -2.42 -2.05
C LEU A 122 7.96 -2.73 -3.03
N ASN A 123 7.68 -2.78 -4.33
CA ASN A 123 8.70 -2.98 -5.37
C ASN A 123 9.75 -1.87 -5.40
N GLN A 124 9.38 -0.63 -4.99
CA GLN A 124 10.35 0.47 -4.87
C GLN A 124 11.09 0.47 -3.52
N ILE A 125 10.45 0.00 -2.45
CA ILE A 125 11.05 -0.06 -1.12
C ILE A 125 12.10 -1.17 -1.02
N ASN A 126 11.84 -2.34 -1.58
CA ASN A 126 12.74 -3.50 -1.48
C ASN A 126 14.18 -3.19 -1.91
N PRO A 127 14.46 -2.61 -3.09
CA PRO A 127 15.83 -2.27 -3.49
C PRO A 127 16.45 -1.17 -2.61
N ILE A 128 15.65 -0.30 -1.98
CA ILE A 128 16.16 0.69 -1.02
C ILE A 128 16.62 -0.01 0.25
N LEU A 129 15.84 -0.99 0.76
CA LEU A 129 16.22 -1.78 1.93
C LEU A 129 17.47 -2.61 1.67
N GLU A 130 17.59 -3.24 0.50
CA GLU A 130 18.78 -4.01 0.11
C GLU A 130 20.05 -3.14 0.07
N SER A 131 19.96 -1.96 -0.57
CA SER A 131 21.08 -1.04 -0.65
C SER A 131 21.49 -0.55 0.74
N TYR A 132 20.49 -0.11 1.52
CA TYR A 132 20.70 0.38 2.87
C TYR A 132 21.30 -0.67 3.81
N SER A 133 20.85 -1.92 3.69
CA SER A 133 21.40 -3.03 4.48
C SER A 133 22.88 -3.28 4.16
N LYS A 134 23.24 -3.28 2.89
CA LYS A 134 24.64 -3.46 2.45
C LYS A 134 25.52 -2.30 2.92
N GLU A 135 25.06 -1.06 2.76
CA GLU A 135 25.79 0.16 3.14
C GLU A 135 26.06 0.24 4.65
N ASN A 136 25.17 -0.33 5.47
CA ASN A 136 25.20 -0.20 6.93
C ASN A 136 25.53 -1.51 7.67
N ASN A 137 25.95 -2.57 6.95
CA ASN A 137 26.26 -3.90 7.49
C ASN A 137 25.10 -4.49 8.32
N ILE A 138 23.85 -4.27 7.87
CA ILE A 138 22.65 -4.79 8.53
C ILE A 138 22.48 -6.25 8.13
N THR A 139 22.38 -7.13 9.12
CA THR A 139 22.21 -8.56 8.93
C THR A 139 20.74 -8.95 8.82
N LEU A 140 19.86 -8.23 9.54
CA LEU A 140 18.44 -8.55 9.59
C LEU A 140 17.60 -7.30 9.77
N ILE A 141 16.51 -7.20 9.01
CA ILE A 141 15.46 -6.17 9.19
C ILE A 141 14.16 -6.87 9.64
N LEU A 142 13.61 -6.44 10.76
CA LEU A 142 12.35 -6.94 11.30
C LEU A 142 11.21 -5.96 11.06
N ASP A 143 9.99 -6.45 10.83
CA ASP A 143 8.82 -5.59 10.81
C ASP A 143 8.40 -5.27 12.26
N LYS A 144 8.24 -3.98 12.58
CA LYS A 144 7.86 -3.46 13.90
C LYS A 144 6.61 -4.12 14.48
N LYS A 145 5.66 -4.53 13.64
CA LYS A 145 4.44 -5.24 14.07
C LYS A 145 4.72 -6.58 14.78
N ASN A 146 5.91 -7.17 14.56
CA ASN A 146 6.33 -8.45 15.14
C ASN A 146 7.20 -8.26 16.39
N LEU A 147 7.46 -7.00 16.81
CA LEU A 147 8.29 -6.67 17.96
C LEU A 147 7.40 -6.30 19.15
N ILE A 148 7.77 -6.80 20.32
CA ILE A 148 7.17 -6.37 21.59
C ILE A 148 7.84 -5.07 22.06
N MET A 149 9.18 -5.00 21.90
CA MET A 149 10.01 -3.86 22.32
C MET A 149 11.27 -3.80 21.45
N GLY A 150 11.76 -2.61 21.19
CA GLY A 150 13.02 -2.36 20.47
C GLY A 150 13.54 -0.97 20.84
N ASP A 151 14.86 -0.81 20.79
CA ASP A 151 15.50 0.48 20.96
C ASP A 151 15.17 1.38 19.75
N SER A 152 14.87 2.66 20.02
CA SER A 152 14.56 3.66 18.98
C SER A 152 15.70 3.85 17.98
N ASP A 153 16.96 3.66 18.40
CA ASP A 153 18.11 3.80 17.53
C ASP A 153 18.21 2.70 16.46
N LEU A 154 17.45 1.61 16.66
CA LEU A 154 17.34 0.52 15.69
C LEU A 154 16.17 0.72 14.70
N ASP A 155 15.35 1.77 14.87
CA ASP A 155 14.21 2.08 13.99
C ASP A 155 14.68 2.83 12.74
N ILE A 156 14.69 2.13 11.60
CA ILE A 156 15.07 2.72 10.30
C ILE A 156 13.91 3.31 9.51
N THR A 157 12.72 3.35 10.08
CA THR A 157 11.47 3.74 9.38
C THR A 157 11.58 5.09 8.68
N ASN A 158 12.00 6.13 9.40
CA ASN A 158 12.09 7.48 8.84
C ASN A 158 13.18 7.59 7.76
N THR A 159 14.33 6.95 7.98
CA THR A 159 15.42 6.91 7.00
C THR A 159 14.96 6.29 5.66
N ILE A 160 14.18 5.21 5.73
CA ILE A 160 13.65 4.58 4.52
C ILE A 160 12.57 5.45 3.86
N ILE A 161 11.73 6.15 4.63
CA ILE A 161 10.77 7.13 4.09
C ILE A 161 11.50 8.24 3.31
N GLU A 162 12.57 8.80 3.85
CA GLU A 162 13.34 9.86 3.20
C GLU A 162 13.97 9.38 1.87
N LYS A 163 14.60 8.20 1.90
CA LYS A 163 15.15 7.57 0.68
C LYS A 163 14.06 7.28 -0.36
N LEU A 164 12.90 6.77 0.08
CA LEU A 164 11.75 6.52 -0.79
C LEU A 164 11.20 7.82 -1.38
N ASN A 165 11.04 8.87 -0.57
CA ASN A 165 10.55 10.17 -1.02
C ASN A 165 11.46 10.84 -2.06
N THR A 166 12.76 10.58 -1.97
CA THR A 166 13.72 11.06 -2.97
C THR A 166 13.63 10.26 -4.27
N LYS A 167 13.48 8.94 -4.17
CA LYS A 167 13.44 8.04 -5.34
C LYS A 167 12.07 8.05 -6.03
N LEU A 168 10.99 8.13 -5.25
CA LEU A 168 9.61 8.08 -5.72
C LEU A 168 8.78 9.20 -5.06
N PRO A 169 8.82 10.42 -5.58
CA PRO A 169 8.07 11.56 -5.03
C PRO A 169 6.56 11.44 -5.22
N SER A 170 6.10 10.65 -6.20
CA SER A 170 4.68 10.38 -6.46
C SER A 170 4.48 9.03 -7.12
N LEU A 171 3.31 8.44 -6.92
CA LEU A 171 2.87 7.21 -7.59
C LEU A 171 1.73 7.54 -8.56
N LYS A 172 1.83 7.05 -9.81
CA LYS A 172 0.72 7.13 -10.76
C LYS A 172 -0.22 5.97 -10.51
N ILE A 173 -1.50 6.27 -10.28
CA ILE A 173 -2.56 5.27 -10.12
C ILE A 173 -3.42 5.29 -11.39
N ASN A 174 -3.49 4.15 -12.07
CA ASN A 174 -4.21 3.98 -13.33
C ASN A 174 -5.64 3.46 -13.13
#